data_8433ee1058c5c548fe04777696c2c6bd
#
_entry.id   8433ee1058c5c548fe04777696c2c6bd
#
_cell.length_a   1.000
_cell.length_b   1.000
_cell.length_c   1.000
_cell.angle_alpha   90.00
_cell.angle_beta   90.00
_cell.angle_gamma   90.00
#
_symmetry.space_group_name_H-M   'P 1'
#
loop_
_entity.id
_entity.type
_entity.pdbx_description
1 polymer ?
#
loop_
_entity_poly.entity_id
_entity_poly.type
_entity_poly.pdbx_seq_one_letter_code
_entity_poly.pdbx_strand_id
1 'polypeptide(L)'
;MSKKPTVLMILDGFGLNEKTEGNAVAQAKTPVIDGLMKDYPFVKGNASGLAVGLPDGQMGNSEVGHLNMGAGRIVYQELTRITKEISDGDFFKNQALLDGMENVKKNGSDLHLYGLLSNGGVHSHITHLFGLLEMAKKEGVENVYVHCFLDGRDTAPTSGKEFIEELEAKMKEIGVGKIASISGRYYAMDRDNRWDRVEKAYKVLTTGEGETAESAVAAMEASYAKDVTDEFFVPTAITENGKPIATIKDNDTVIFFNFRPDRAREITRTFCMDDFDGFDRGARKNVKYICFTEYDVTIPNKEVAFKKVELKNTFGEYLAAHDMTQARIAETEKYAHVTFFFNGGVEEPNKGEDRILVKSPKVATYDLQPEMSAPEVCDKLCAAIRSEKYDVIIINFANPDMVGHTGVQEAAIKAVETVDECVGKAVEALKEVDGQMFICADHGNAEQLIDYETGAPWTAHTTNPVPFILVNADPKYTLRENGCLADIVPTLIQLMGMEQPAEMTGKSLLVEK
;
A
#
# COMPACT_ATOMS: atom_id res chain seq x y z
N MET A 1 30.44 28.66 -5.26
CA MET A 1 30.95 27.58 -6.10
C MET A 1 29.77 27.07 -6.93
N SER A 2 29.98 26.79 -8.20
CA SER A 2 28.95 26.15 -9.04
C SER A 2 28.65 24.78 -8.49
N LYS A 3 27.37 24.40 -8.45
CA LYS A 3 26.93 23.09 -7.95
C LYS A 3 26.86 22.10 -9.10
N LYS A 4 27.38 20.90 -8.88
CA LYS A 4 27.21 19.77 -9.79
C LYS A 4 25.94 19.02 -9.38
N PRO A 5 24.83 19.15 -10.14
CA PRO A 5 23.58 18.56 -9.70
C PRO A 5 23.59 17.04 -9.80
N THR A 6 22.97 16.38 -8.83
CA THR A 6 22.58 14.98 -8.88
C THR A 6 21.10 14.90 -9.28
N VAL A 7 20.79 14.31 -10.42
CA VAL A 7 19.44 14.24 -10.97
C VAL A 7 18.86 12.82 -10.78
N LEU A 8 17.67 12.73 -10.20
CA LEU A 8 16.84 11.52 -10.26
C LEU A 8 15.75 11.75 -11.32
N MET A 9 15.81 11.03 -12.41
CA MET A 9 14.84 11.08 -13.49
C MET A 9 13.96 9.83 -13.46
N ILE A 10 12.66 10.02 -13.30
CA ILE A 10 11.67 8.95 -13.23
C ILE A 10 10.85 8.96 -14.52
N LEU A 11 10.94 7.88 -15.29
CA LEU A 11 10.15 7.63 -16.50
C LEU A 11 8.91 6.82 -16.09
N ASP A 12 7.86 7.51 -15.66
CA ASP A 12 6.68 6.88 -15.05
C ASP A 12 6.05 5.84 -15.98
N GLY A 13 5.87 4.62 -15.50
CA GLY A 13 5.27 3.54 -16.26
C GLY A 13 6.15 2.94 -17.37
N PHE A 14 7.47 3.24 -17.39
CA PHE A 14 8.41 2.71 -18.38
C PHE A 14 9.00 1.38 -17.89
N GLY A 15 8.28 0.28 -18.11
CA GLY A 15 8.77 -1.07 -17.79
C GLY A 15 9.62 -1.69 -18.90
N LEU A 16 10.20 -2.84 -18.61
CA LEU A 16 11.03 -3.63 -19.53
C LEU A 16 10.38 -5.00 -19.76
N ASN A 17 10.10 -5.33 -21.03
CA ASN A 17 9.51 -6.60 -21.44
C ASN A 17 10.21 -7.12 -22.70
N GLU A 18 10.51 -8.40 -22.72
CA GLU A 18 11.17 -9.05 -23.86
C GLU A 18 10.24 -9.27 -25.07
N LYS A 19 8.92 -9.29 -24.83
CA LYS A 19 7.92 -9.40 -25.89
C LYS A 19 7.77 -8.05 -26.60
N THR A 20 7.62 -8.07 -27.91
CA THR A 20 7.43 -6.86 -28.74
C THR A 20 5.97 -6.59 -29.04
N GLU A 21 5.11 -7.61 -29.06
CA GLU A 21 3.68 -7.48 -29.30
C GLU A 21 3.02 -6.72 -28.12
N GLY A 22 2.23 -5.70 -28.42
CA GLY A 22 1.59 -4.87 -27.40
C GLY A 22 2.57 -4.08 -26.52
N ASN A 23 3.82 -3.95 -26.92
CA ASN A 23 4.89 -3.30 -26.17
C ASN A 23 5.29 -1.98 -26.85
N ALA A 24 4.75 -0.86 -26.32
CA ALA A 24 5.05 0.45 -26.88
C ALA A 24 6.51 0.86 -26.66
N VAL A 25 7.14 0.43 -25.57
CA VAL A 25 8.55 0.72 -25.28
C VAL A 25 9.46 0.05 -26.31
N ALA A 26 9.23 -1.23 -26.63
CA ALA A 26 10.06 -1.96 -27.60
C ALA A 26 9.80 -1.54 -29.06
N GLN A 27 8.62 -0.98 -29.37
CA GLN A 27 8.25 -0.55 -30.71
C GLN A 27 8.56 0.93 -30.99
N ALA A 28 8.75 1.73 -29.96
CA ALA A 28 9.13 3.13 -30.08
C ALA A 28 10.58 3.27 -30.57
N LYS A 29 10.86 4.36 -31.26
CA LYS A 29 12.23 4.74 -31.60
C LYS A 29 12.85 5.50 -30.43
N THR A 30 13.70 4.82 -29.68
CA THR A 30 14.31 5.33 -28.44
C THR A 30 15.85 5.33 -28.52
N PRO A 31 16.45 5.99 -29.55
CA PRO A 31 17.90 5.92 -29.76
C PRO A 31 18.71 6.47 -28.59
N VAL A 32 18.15 7.40 -27.82
CA VAL A 32 18.82 7.97 -26.64
C VAL A 32 18.84 6.96 -25.49
N ILE A 33 17.67 6.49 -25.07
CA ILE A 33 17.56 5.53 -23.96
C ILE A 33 18.30 4.24 -24.29
N ASP A 34 18.17 3.72 -25.51
CA ASP A 34 18.89 2.53 -25.98
C ASP A 34 20.41 2.73 -25.92
N GLY A 35 20.88 3.92 -26.35
CA GLY A 35 22.29 4.30 -26.25
C GLY A 35 22.76 4.38 -24.80
N LEU A 36 21.95 4.98 -23.90
CA LEU A 36 22.29 5.07 -22.48
C LEU A 36 22.36 3.70 -21.82
N MET A 37 21.44 2.80 -22.09
CA MET A 37 21.47 1.41 -21.58
C MET A 37 22.68 0.61 -22.07
N LYS A 38 23.19 0.94 -23.25
CA LYS A 38 24.36 0.29 -23.83
C LYS A 38 25.69 0.85 -23.32
N ASP A 39 25.78 2.18 -23.22
CA ASP A 39 27.07 2.88 -23.01
C ASP A 39 27.34 3.20 -21.53
N TYR A 40 26.33 3.12 -20.65
CA TYR A 40 26.40 3.41 -19.23
C TYR A 40 26.03 2.20 -18.37
N PRO A 41 26.38 2.18 -17.08
CA PRO A 41 25.92 1.13 -16.16
C PRO A 41 24.39 1.03 -16.17
N PHE A 42 23.89 -0.14 -16.52
CA PHE A 42 22.46 -0.45 -16.61
C PHE A 42 22.17 -1.80 -15.98
N VAL A 43 21.11 -1.87 -15.19
CA VAL A 43 20.53 -3.11 -14.63
C VAL A 43 19.02 -3.01 -14.60
N LYS A 44 18.34 -4.16 -14.45
CA LYS A 44 16.90 -4.25 -14.23
C LYS A 44 16.60 -4.08 -12.73
N GLY A 45 15.66 -3.20 -12.38
CA GLY A 45 15.19 -2.97 -11.03
C GLY A 45 13.83 -3.59 -10.76
N ASN A 46 13.59 -4.00 -9.50
CA ASN A 46 12.30 -4.51 -9.06
C ASN A 46 11.40 -3.37 -8.58
N ALA A 47 10.20 -3.29 -9.15
CA ALA A 47 9.23 -2.22 -8.86
C ALA A 47 7.82 -2.77 -8.54
N SER A 48 7.70 -4.03 -8.10
CA SER A 48 6.43 -4.68 -7.81
C SER A 48 6.51 -5.63 -6.61
N GLY A 49 5.38 -6.07 -6.11
CA GLY A 49 5.28 -7.06 -5.04
C GLY A 49 6.06 -6.68 -3.78
N LEU A 50 6.67 -7.66 -3.13
CA LEU A 50 7.38 -7.47 -1.86
C LEU A 50 8.55 -6.48 -1.96
N ALA A 51 9.13 -6.30 -3.13
CA ALA A 51 10.23 -5.35 -3.35
C ALA A 51 9.82 -3.88 -3.17
N VAL A 52 8.53 -3.59 -3.16
CA VAL A 52 7.95 -2.27 -2.91
C VAL A 52 6.94 -2.26 -1.76
N GLY A 53 6.89 -3.32 -0.95
CA GLY A 53 6.01 -3.42 0.22
C GLY A 53 4.56 -3.78 -0.08
N LEU A 54 4.28 -4.30 -1.27
CA LEU A 54 2.99 -4.84 -1.70
C LEU A 54 2.96 -6.37 -1.55
N PRO A 55 1.78 -7.02 -1.55
CA PRO A 55 1.69 -8.46 -1.65
C PRO A 55 2.48 -9.03 -2.83
N ASP A 56 2.96 -10.28 -2.69
CA ASP A 56 3.69 -10.94 -3.76
C ASP A 56 2.85 -11.02 -5.05
N GLY A 57 3.49 -10.76 -6.20
CA GLY A 57 2.83 -10.74 -7.49
C GLY A 57 1.92 -9.53 -7.77
N GLN A 58 1.76 -8.60 -6.83
CA GLN A 58 0.98 -7.38 -7.06
C GLN A 58 1.81 -6.35 -7.82
N MET A 59 1.23 -5.78 -8.88
CA MET A 59 1.86 -4.71 -9.66
C MET A 59 2.09 -3.45 -8.81
N GLY A 60 3.22 -2.78 -9.05
CA GLY A 60 3.52 -1.48 -8.44
C GLY A 60 2.60 -0.36 -8.90
N ASN A 61 2.73 0.78 -8.29
CA ASN A 61 2.04 2.01 -8.69
C ASN A 61 2.90 3.24 -8.31
N SER A 62 2.53 4.40 -8.87
CA SER A 62 3.33 5.61 -8.69
C SER A 62 3.40 6.09 -7.24
N GLU A 63 2.32 5.95 -6.45
CA GLU A 63 2.29 6.34 -5.04
C GLU A 63 3.32 5.53 -4.23
N VAL A 64 3.22 4.21 -4.34
CA VAL A 64 4.12 3.27 -3.64
C VAL A 64 5.56 3.40 -4.16
N GLY A 65 5.77 3.52 -5.46
CA GLY A 65 7.10 3.66 -6.06
C GLY A 65 7.83 4.90 -5.57
N HIS A 66 7.19 6.07 -5.65
CA HIS A 66 7.78 7.33 -5.19
C HIS A 66 8.00 7.36 -3.67
N LEU A 67 7.06 6.77 -2.89
CA LEU A 67 7.20 6.64 -1.45
C LEU A 67 8.45 5.81 -1.06
N ASN A 68 8.64 4.65 -1.69
CA ASN A 68 9.81 3.79 -1.43
C ASN A 68 11.13 4.49 -1.81
N MET A 69 11.16 5.16 -2.97
CA MET A 69 12.34 5.93 -3.39
C MET A 69 12.66 7.03 -2.37
N GLY A 70 11.69 7.89 -2.06
CA GLY A 70 11.89 9.02 -1.16
C GLY A 70 12.24 8.63 0.28
N ALA A 71 11.71 7.50 0.75
CA ALA A 71 12.02 6.97 2.07
C ALA A 71 13.35 6.22 2.13
N GLY A 72 13.95 5.80 1.00
CA GLY A 72 15.16 5.00 0.94
C GLY A 72 15.03 3.65 1.66
N ARG A 73 13.81 3.14 1.74
CA ARG A 73 13.46 1.87 2.42
C ARG A 73 12.19 1.28 1.83
N ILE A 74 11.99 -0.03 1.98
CA ILE A 74 10.71 -0.65 1.63
C ILE A 74 9.67 -0.22 2.66
N VAL A 75 8.62 0.48 2.19
CA VAL A 75 7.49 0.90 3.01
C VAL A 75 6.35 -0.08 2.78
N TYR A 76 6.18 -1.00 3.72
CA TYR A 76 5.16 -2.04 3.62
C TYR A 76 3.77 -1.46 3.80
N GLN A 77 2.85 -1.79 2.89
CA GLN A 77 1.41 -1.57 3.09
C GLN A 77 0.90 -2.43 4.25
N GLU A 78 -0.17 -2.00 4.92
CA GLU A 78 -0.63 -2.64 6.17
C GLU A 78 -0.85 -4.15 6.01
N LEU A 79 -1.48 -4.59 4.92
CA LEU A 79 -1.66 -6.01 4.63
C LEU A 79 -0.33 -6.77 4.63
N THR A 80 0.63 -6.27 3.86
CA THR A 80 1.94 -6.91 3.69
C THR A 80 2.75 -6.83 4.98
N ARG A 81 2.70 -5.69 5.69
CA ARG A 81 3.39 -5.49 6.97
C ARG A 81 2.94 -6.51 8.00
N ILE A 82 1.64 -6.63 8.23
CA ILE A 82 1.09 -7.55 9.23
C ILE A 82 1.37 -9.01 8.84
N THR A 83 1.18 -9.36 7.55
CA THR A 83 1.50 -10.70 7.04
C THR A 83 2.99 -11.03 7.26
N LYS A 84 3.88 -10.07 6.99
CA LYS A 84 5.32 -10.23 7.22
C LYS A 84 5.64 -10.40 8.70
N GLU A 85 5.07 -9.59 9.59
CA GLU A 85 5.27 -9.71 11.04
C GLU A 85 4.81 -11.08 11.57
N ILE A 86 3.75 -11.67 11.00
CA ILE A 86 3.32 -13.05 11.34
C ILE A 86 4.39 -14.06 10.90
N SER A 87 4.88 -13.95 9.67
CA SER A 87 5.87 -14.89 9.13
C SER A 87 7.23 -14.81 9.83
N ASP A 88 7.66 -13.61 10.22
CA ASP A 88 8.92 -13.35 10.92
C ASP A 88 8.82 -13.66 12.43
N GLY A 89 7.60 -13.80 12.95
CA GLY A 89 7.33 -14.06 14.37
C GLY A 89 7.25 -12.81 15.26
N ASP A 90 7.39 -11.61 14.70
CA ASP A 90 7.30 -10.34 15.45
C ASP A 90 5.87 -10.02 15.86
N PHE A 91 4.88 -10.46 15.09
CA PHE A 91 3.46 -10.41 15.46
C PHE A 91 3.19 -10.95 16.86
N PHE A 92 3.84 -12.07 17.20
CA PHE A 92 3.67 -12.75 18.50
C PHE A 92 4.37 -12.02 19.67
N LYS A 93 5.08 -10.94 19.39
CA LYS A 93 5.71 -10.06 20.37
C LYS A 93 5.00 -8.71 20.50
N ASN A 94 3.91 -8.50 19.74
CA ASN A 94 3.18 -7.25 19.75
C ASN A 94 2.58 -6.98 21.13
N GLN A 95 3.02 -5.91 21.77
CA GLN A 95 2.71 -5.64 23.17
C GLN A 95 1.21 -5.43 23.41
N ALA A 96 0.50 -4.69 22.54
CA ALA A 96 -0.93 -4.47 22.70
C ALA A 96 -1.74 -5.77 22.63
N LEU A 97 -1.36 -6.68 21.72
CA LEU A 97 -1.99 -8.00 21.62
C LEU A 97 -1.67 -8.87 22.84
N LEU A 98 -0.42 -8.87 23.32
CA LEU A 98 -0.03 -9.58 24.54
C LEU A 98 -0.78 -9.07 25.76
N ASP A 99 -0.89 -7.75 25.92
CA ASP A 99 -1.65 -7.11 27.01
C ASP A 99 -3.14 -7.49 26.96
N GLY A 100 -3.68 -7.69 25.74
CA GLY A 100 -5.04 -8.21 25.55
C GLY A 100 -5.19 -9.65 26.03
N MET A 101 -4.25 -10.53 25.73
CA MET A 101 -4.21 -11.92 26.19
C MET A 101 -4.06 -11.99 27.72
N GLU A 102 -3.18 -11.15 28.29
CA GLU A 102 -2.97 -11.08 29.74
C GLU A 102 -4.23 -10.59 30.47
N ASN A 103 -4.95 -9.60 29.94
CA ASN A 103 -6.21 -9.13 30.49
C ASN A 103 -7.22 -10.26 30.66
N VAL A 104 -7.38 -11.12 29.64
CA VAL A 104 -8.27 -12.28 29.68
C VAL A 104 -7.86 -13.24 30.81
N LYS A 105 -6.58 -13.60 30.87
CA LYS A 105 -6.05 -14.51 31.90
C LYS A 105 -6.23 -13.96 33.31
N LYS A 106 -5.96 -12.68 33.49
CA LYS A 106 -6.06 -12.01 34.80
C LYS A 106 -7.48 -11.94 35.32
N ASN A 107 -8.45 -11.67 34.45
CA ASN A 107 -9.86 -11.49 34.83
C ASN A 107 -10.66 -12.80 34.73
N GLY A 108 -10.11 -13.87 34.15
CA GLY A 108 -10.87 -15.10 33.85
C GLY A 108 -12.02 -14.81 32.88
N SER A 109 -11.81 -13.89 31.96
CA SER A 109 -12.80 -13.40 30.99
C SER A 109 -12.56 -14.00 29.60
N ASP A 110 -13.30 -13.54 28.62
CA ASP A 110 -13.30 -14.10 27.27
C ASP A 110 -12.51 -13.21 26.29
N LEU A 111 -11.89 -13.83 25.28
CA LEU A 111 -11.28 -13.14 24.13
C LEU A 111 -12.23 -13.19 22.95
N HIS A 112 -12.60 -12.00 22.45
CA HIS A 112 -13.44 -11.83 21.28
C HIS A 112 -12.62 -11.27 20.11
N LEU A 113 -12.60 -11.98 19.00
CA LEU A 113 -11.96 -11.58 17.76
C LEU A 113 -13.04 -11.26 16.74
N TYR A 114 -13.08 -10.07 16.19
CA TYR A 114 -13.99 -9.77 15.09
C TYR A 114 -13.37 -8.95 13.97
N GLY A 115 -13.94 -9.07 12.80
CA GLY A 115 -13.50 -8.39 11.58
C GLY A 115 -14.03 -9.09 10.34
N LEU A 116 -13.65 -8.56 9.19
CA LEU A 116 -14.05 -9.08 7.88
C LEU A 116 -13.34 -10.41 7.61
N LEU A 117 -14.11 -11.50 7.56
CA LEU A 117 -13.63 -12.84 7.24
C LEU A 117 -13.49 -12.97 5.72
N SER A 118 -12.31 -12.65 5.20
CA SER A 118 -12.07 -12.51 3.77
C SER A 118 -10.58 -12.68 3.43
N ASN A 119 -10.29 -13.14 2.23
CA ASN A 119 -8.97 -13.14 1.64
C ASN A 119 -8.78 -12.01 0.60
N GLY A 120 -9.76 -11.12 0.45
CA GLY A 120 -9.73 -10.02 -0.51
C GLY A 120 -8.65 -8.97 -0.23
N GLY A 121 -8.13 -8.89 1.01
CA GLY A 121 -6.98 -8.05 1.35
C GLY A 121 -7.24 -6.54 1.33
N VAL A 122 -8.51 -6.10 1.23
CA VAL A 122 -8.87 -4.67 1.19
C VAL A 122 -9.04 -4.09 2.59
N HIS A 123 -9.73 -4.77 3.49
CA HIS A 123 -10.00 -4.34 4.86
C HIS A 123 -9.32 -5.20 5.91
N SER A 124 -9.11 -6.47 5.59
CA SER A 124 -8.58 -7.52 6.47
C SER A 124 -8.00 -8.65 5.64
N HIS A 125 -7.39 -9.61 6.29
CA HIS A 125 -7.05 -10.88 5.66
C HIS A 125 -7.25 -12.03 6.64
N ILE A 126 -7.84 -13.14 6.18
CA ILE A 126 -8.16 -14.31 7.01
C ILE A 126 -6.92 -14.88 7.73
N THR A 127 -5.73 -14.81 7.11
CA THR A 127 -4.48 -15.28 7.72
C THR A 127 -4.07 -14.47 8.95
N HIS A 128 -4.50 -13.20 9.06
CA HIS A 128 -4.25 -12.38 10.26
C HIS A 128 -5.10 -12.87 11.44
N LEU A 129 -6.34 -13.31 11.19
CA LEU A 129 -7.16 -13.98 12.20
C LEU A 129 -6.52 -15.29 12.64
N PHE A 130 -5.96 -16.07 11.71
CA PHE A 130 -5.22 -17.30 12.06
C PHE A 130 -4.02 -17.00 12.97
N GLY A 131 -3.27 -15.93 12.69
CA GLY A 131 -2.19 -15.45 13.57
C GLY A 131 -2.67 -15.12 14.99
N LEU A 132 -3.84 -14.48 15.13
CA LEU A 132 -4.45 -14.21 16.44
C LEU A 132 -4.84 -15.49 17.19
N LEU A 133 -5.41 -16.47 16.49
CA LEU A 133 -5.76 -17.78 17.08
C LEU A 133 -4.50 -18.54 17.54
N GLU A 134 -3.45 -18.55 16.72
CA GLU A 134 -2.16 -19.13 17.11
C GLU A 134 -1.53 -18.41 18.32
N MET A 135 -1.64 -17.07 18.36
CA MET A 135 -1.17 -16.29 19.50
C MET A 135 -1.96 -16.63 20.78
N ALA A 136 -3.27 -16.67 20.69
CA ALA A 136 -4.12 -17.07 21.82
C ALA A 136 -3.77 -18.46 22.37
N LYS A 137 -3.50 -19.43 21.47
CA LYS A 137 -3.06 -20.78 21.85
C LYS A 137 -1.68 -20.75 22.54
N LYS A 138 -0.73 -20.00 21.99
CA LYS A 138 0.63 -19.86 22.59
C LYS A 138 0.56 -19.25 23.97
N GLU A 139 -0.30 -18.25 24.16
CA GLU A 139 -0.49 -17.55 25.42
C GLU A 139 -1.38 -18.31 26.43
N GLY A 140 -1.92 -19.46 26.07
CA GLY A 140 -2.76 -20.28 26.93
C GLY A 140 -4.15 -19.68 27.21
N VAL A 141 -4.68 -18.90 26.26
CA VAL A 141 -6.05 -18.38 26.31
C VAL A 141 -6.99 -19.44 25.76
N GLU A 142 -7.90 -19.94 26.58
CA GLU A 142 -8.80 -21.05 26.21
C GLU A 142 -10.14 -20.58 25.65
N ASN A 143 -10.70 -19.51 26.23
CA ASN A 143 -11.99 -18.94 25.83
C ASN A 143 -11.82 -17.90 24.73
N VAL A 144 -11.81 -18.35 23.48
CA VAL A 144 -11.65 -17.52 22.29
C VAL A 144 -12.88 -17.65 21.40
N TYR A 145 -13.51 -16.51 21.10
CA TYR A 145 -14.72 -16.46 20.29
C TYR A 145 -14.53 -15.55 19.08
N VAL A 146 -14.91 -16.04 17.92
CA VAL A 146 -14.80 -15.30 16.64
C VAL A 146 -16.18 -14.84 16.20
N HIS A 147 -16.30 -13.56 15.90
CA HIS A 147 -17.48 -12.94 15.30
C HIS A 147 -17.14 -12.57 13.87
N CYS A 148 -17.68 -13.30 12.91
CA CYS A 148 -17.33 -13.20 11.50
C CYS A 148 -18.16 -12.10 10.82
N PHE A 149 -17.50 -11.09 10.25
CA PHE A 149 -18.14 -10.20 9.30
C PHE A 149 -17.91 -10.74 7.89
N LEU A 150 -18.99 -10.87 7.09
CA LEU A 150 -18.90 -11.45 5.75
C LEU A 150 -18.74 -10.37 4.69
N ASP A 151 -17.98 -10.70 3.65
CA ASP A 151 -17.56 -9.77 2.60
C ASP A 151 -18.59 -9.68 1.45
N GLY A 152 -18.49 -10.51 0.45
CA GLY A 152 -19.34 -10.52 -0.73
C GLY A 152 -19.25 -9.29 -1.64
N ARG A 153 -18.26 -8.42 -1.41
CA ARG A 153 -18.01 -7.19 -2.16
C ARG A 153 -16.59 -7.12 -2.73
N ASP A 154 -15.59 -7.41 -1.90
CA ASP A 154 -14.19 -7.51 -2.29
C ASP A 154 -13.83 -8.95 -2.69
N THR A 155 -14.74 -9.88 -2.42
CA THR A 155 -14.72 -11.28 -2.83
C THR A 155 -16.07 -11.65 -3.46
N ALA A 156 -16.18 -12.87 -4.02
CA ALA A 156 -17.43 -13.34 -4.64
C ALA A 156 -18.62 -13.29 -3.64
N PRO A 157 -19.83 -12.95 -4.09
CA PRO A 157 -20.98 -12.72 -3.22
C PRO A 157 -21.41 -13.88 -2.33
N THR A 158 -20.95 -15.11 -2.61
CA THR A 158 -21.30 -16.33 -1.90
C THR A 158 -20.07 -17.13 -1.46
N SER A 159 -18.91 -16.49 -1.33
CA SER A 159 -17.65 -17.12 -0.89
C SER A 159 -17.56 -17.29 0.64
N GLY A 160 -18.43 -16.63 1.41
CA GLY A 160 -18.39 -16.62 2.87
C GLY A 160 -18.49 -17.98 3.50
N LYS A 161 -19.23 -18.91 2.90
CA LYS A 161 -19.31 -20.29 3.40
C LYS A 161 -17.95 -21.00 3.37
N GLU A 162 -17.20 -20.85 2.29
CA GLU A 162 -15.86 -21.44 2.18
C GLU A 162 -14.92 -20.87 3.24
N PHE A 163 -14.96 -19.56 3.49
CA PHE A 163 -14.16 -18.94 4.55
C PHE A 163 -14.58 -19.39 5.96
N ILE A 164 -15.86 -19.63 6.21
CA ILE A 164 -16.35 -20.21 7.48
C ILE A 164 -15.79 -21.62 7.66
N GLU A 165 -15.86 -22.46 6.64
CA GLU A 165 -15.34 -23.84 6.67
C GLU A 165 -13.81 -23.86 6.87
N GLU A 166 -13.09 -22.95 6.19
CA GLU A 166 -11.64 -22.77 6.36
C GLU A 166 -11.29 -22.37 7.78
N LEU A 167 -12.03 -21.40 8.35
CA LEU A 167 -11.83 -20.95 9.73
C LEU A 167 -12.11 -22.07 10.74
N GLU A 168 -13.19 -22.81 10.59
CA GLU A 168 -13.51 -23.95 11.47
C GLU A 168 -12.42 -25.05 11.42
N ALA A 169 -11.92 -25.34 10.21
CA ALA A 169 -10.82 -26.28 10.03
C ALA A 169 -9.54 -25.80 10.73
N LYS A 170 -9.22 -24.49 10.59
CA LYS A 170 -8.04 -23.89 11.21
C LYS A 170 -8.14 -23.82 12.74
N MET A 171 -9.29 -23.48 13.29
CA MET A 171 -9.55 -23.51 14.73
C MET A 171 -9.40 -24.93 15.29
N LYS A 172 -9.86 -25.94 14.56
CA LYS A 172 -9.68 -27.35 14.95
C LYS A 172 -8.21 -27.76 14.92
N GLU A 173 -7.46 -27.33 13.91
CA GLU A 173 -6.01 -27.59 13.78
C GLU A 173 -5.23 -26.98 14.94
N ILE A 174 -5.48 -25.70 15.27
CA ILE A 174 -4.82 -24.98 16.36
C ILE A 174 -5.29 -25.49 17.73
N GLY A 175 -6.52 -25.94 17.82
CA GLY A 175 -7.15 -26.41 19.05
C GLY A 175 -7.63 -25.29 19.97
N VAL A 176 -8.09 -24.17 19.41
CA VAL A 176 -8.68 -23.03 20.12
C VAL A 176 -9.65 -22.26 19.20
N GLY A 177 -10.68 -21.68 19.78
CA GLY A 177 -11.65 -20.82 19.12
C GLY A 177 -12.99 -21.50 18.81
N LYS A 178 -14.05 -20.69 18.83
CA LYS A 178 -15.41 -21.04 18.38
C LYS A 178 -16.01 -19.84 17.66
N ILE A 179 -16.77 -20.06 16.59
CA ILE A 179 -17.57 -19.00 15.95
C ILE A 179 -18.77 -18.71 16.83
N ALA A 180 -18.93 -17.47 17.26
CA ALA A 180 -20.03 -17.04 18.15
C ALA A 180 -21.14 -16.28 17.42
N SER A 181 -20.81 -15.55 16.35
CA SER A 181 -21.80 -14.84 15.54
C SER A 181 -21.31 -14.57 14.12
N ILE A 182 -22.25 -14.29 13.24
CA ILE A 182 -21.99 -13.92 11.83
C ILE A 182 -22.84 -12.69 11.51
N SER A 183 -22.25 -11.72 10.79
CA SER A 183 -22.95 -10.53 10.30
C SER A 183 -22.41 -10.12 8.93
N GLY A 184 -23.25 -9.78 7.98
CA GLY A 184 -22.81 -9.18 6.73
C GLY A 184 -22.18 -7.80 6.98
N ARG A 185 -21.22 -7.42 6.12
CA ARG A 185 -20.54 -6.11 6.20
C ARG A 185 -21.49 -4.93 6.05
N TYR A 186 -22.64 -5.12 5.41
CA TYR A 186 -23.70 -4.12 5.32
C TYR A 186 -24.15 -3.61 6.70
N TYR A 187 -24.15 -4.47 7.72
CA TYR A 187 -24.51 -4.14 9.10
C TYR A 187 -23.28 -3.77 9.95
N ALA A 188 -22.25 -4.61 9.93
CA ALA A 188 -21.12 -4.50 10.85
C ALA A 188 -20.04 -3.52 10.40
N MET A 189 -20.06 -3.11 9.12
CA MET A 189 -19.03 -2.25 8.52
C MET A 189 -19.65 -1.08 7.75
N ASP A 190 -20.71 -0.47 8.31
CA ASP A 190 -21.25 0.77 7.78
C ASP A 190 -20.24 1.91 7.92
N ARG A 191 -20.35 2.94 7.06
CA ARG A 191 -19.54 4.16 7.10
C ARG A 191 -20.35 5.43 6.80
N ASP A 192 -21.67 5.28 6.72
CA ASP A 192 -22.60 6.34 6.31
C ASP A 192 -23.52 6.78 7.48
N ASN A 193 -23.11 6.46 8.74
CA ASN A 193 -23.86 6.74 9.98
C ASN A 193 -25.27 6.13 9.98
N ARG A 194 -25.43 4.98 9.34
CA ARG A 194 -26.66 4.19 9.39
C ARG A 194 -26.67 3.35 10.66
N TRP A 195 -26.90 4.04 11.77
CA TRP A 195 -26.91 3.45 13.10
C TRP A 195 -27.93 2.32 13.27
N ASP A 196 -29.02 2.36 12.50
CA ASP A 196 -30.01 1.28 12.42
C ASP A 196 -29.42 -0.06 11.93
N ARG A 197 -28.34 -0.02 11.15
CA ARG A 197 -27.59 -1.20 10.71
C ARG A 197 -26.58 -1.63 11.78
N VAL A 198 -25.79 -0.68 12.26
CA VAL A 198 -24.73 -0.92 13.25
C VAL A 198 -25.31 -1.47 14.56
N GLU A 199 -26.48 -0.98 14.99
CA GLU A 199 -27.20 -1.46 16.16
C GLU A 199 -27.47 -2.96 16.10
N LYS A 200 -27.90 -3.50 14.95
CA LYS A 200 -28.17 -4.93 14.78
C LYS A 200 -26.91 -5.76 14.96
N ALA A 201 -25.79 -5.32 14.36
CA ALA A 201 -24.50 -5.97 14.54
C ALA A 201 -24.02 -5.88 16.01
N TYR A 202 -24.15 -4.70 16.65
CA TYR A 202 -23.79 -4.51 18.05
C TYR A 202 -24.60 -5.41 19.00
N LYS A 203 -25.92 -5.53 18.78
CA LYS A 203 -26.80 -6.36 19.59
C LYS A 203 -26.45 -7.84 19.52
N VAL A 204 -26.16 -8.37 18.33
CA VAL A 204 -25.75 -9.78 18.22
C VAL A 204 -24.41 -10.04 18.95
N LEU A 205 -23.49 -9.06 18.93
CA LEU A 205 -22.20 -9.14 19.62
C LEU A 205 -22.33 -9.11 21.15
N THR A 206 -23.27 -8.31 21.69
CA THR A 206 -23.32 -7.99 23.12
C THR A 206 -24.44 -8.66 23.90
N THR A 207 -25.53 -9.00 23.23
CA THR A 207 -26.70 -9.65 23.84
C THR A 207 -27.10 -10.96 23.16
N GLY A 208 -26.57 -11.23 21.96
CA GLY A 208 -27.00 -12.36 21.13
C GLY A 208 -28.36 -12.13 20.48
N GLU A 209 -28.89 -10.89 20.53
CA GLU A 209 -30.17 -10.54 19.89
C GLU A 209 -29.98 -10.44 18.37
N GLY A 210 -30.71 -11.26 17.62
CA GLY A 210 -30.68 -11.37 16.18
C GLY A 210 -31.31 -12.67 15.73
N GLU A 211 -31.02 -13.07 14.49
CA GLU A 211 -31.30 -14.44 14.03
C GLU A 211 -30.43 -15.43 14.81
N THR A 212 -30.83 -16.70 14.84
CA THR A 212 -30.09 -17.76 15.54
C THR A 212 -29.87 -18.97 14.67
N ALA A 213 -28.75 -19.65 14.86
CA ALA A 213 -28.44 -20.92 14.21
C ALA A 213 -27.60 -21.82 15.12
N GLU A 214 -27.69 -23.13 14.95
CA GLU A 214 -26.92 -24.08 15.75
C GLU A 214 -25.49 -24.30 15.24
N SER A 215 -25.18 -23.89 13.98
CA SER A 215 -23.82 -23.87 13.44
C SER A 215 -23.64 -22.76 12.41
N ALA A 216 -22.40 -22.35 12.24
CA ALA A 216 -22.04 -21.31 11.28
C ALA A 216 -22.35 -21.73 9.83
N VAL A 217 -22.00 -22.95 9.46
CA VAL A 217 -22.27 -23.49 8.12
C VAL A 217 -23.78 -23.58 7.84
N ALA A 218 -24.58 -24.05 8.80
CA ALA A 218 -26.04 -24.10 8.65
C ALA A 218 -26.66 -22.69 8.49
N ALA A 219 -26.13 -21.69 9.20
CA ALA A 219 -26.54 -20.30 9.02
C ALA A 219 -26.27 -19.79 7.59
N MET A 220 -25.10 -20.10 7.04
CA MET A 220 -24.73 -19.72 5.67
C MET A 220 -25.66 -20.38 4.64
N GLU A 221 -25.90 -21.67 4.77
CA GLU A 221 -26.80 -22.43 3.87
C GLU A 221 -28.24 -21.88 3.91
N ALA A 222 -28.74 -21.59 5.11
CA ALA A 222 -30.07 -21.02 5.28
C ALA A 222 -30.21 -19.60 4.68
N SER A 223 -29.15 -18.81 4.73
CA SER A 223 -29.10 -17.48 4.12
C SER A 223 -29.13 -17.57 2.59
N TYR A 224 -28.27 -18.40 2.02
CA TYR A 224 -28.20 -18.59 0.56
C TYR A 224 -29.49 -19.20 -0.01
N ALA A 225 -30.16 -20.09 0.73
CA ALA A 225 -31.46 -20.62 0.35
C ALA A 225 -32.56 -19.55 0.26
N LYS A 226 -32.36 -18.37 0.86
CA LYS A 226 -33.24 -17.20 0.80
C LYS A 226 -32.71 -16.13 -0.16
N ASP A 227 -31.73 -16.46 -1.01
CA ASP A 227 -31.06 -15.51 -1.93
C ASP A 227 -30.39 -14.31 -1.21
N VAL A 228 -30.07 -14.46 0.08
CA VAL A 228 -29.32 -13.45 0.85
C VAL A 228 -27.84 -13.80 0.83
N THR A 229 -27.06 -12.98 0.14
CA THR A 229 -25.61 -13.14 -0.04
C THR A 229 -24.82 -12.59 1.13
N ASP A 230 -23.50 -12.79 1.13
CA ASP A 230 -22.58 -12.48 2.22
C ASP A 230 -22.69 -11.04 2.72
N GLU A 231 -22.67 -10.06 1.80
CA GLU A 231 -22.70 -8.63 2.15
C GLU A 231 -23.92 -8.28 3.03
N PHE A 232 -25.06 -8.89 2.73
CA PHE A 232 -26.36 -8.60 3.36
C PHE A 232 -26.77 -9.65 4.40
N PHE A 233 -25.87 -10.52 4.80
CA PHE A 233 -26.15 -11.57 5.79
C PHE A 233 -26.66 -10.96 7.08
N VAL A 234 -27.88 -11.37 7.49
CA VAL A 234 -28.54 -10.83 8.68
C VAL A 234 -27.77 -11.23 9.95
N PRO A 235 -27.50 -10.30 10.88
CA PRO A 235 -26.77 -10.61 12.11
C PRO A 235 -27.40 -11.80 12.86
N THR A 236 -26.60 -12.85 13.03
CA THR A 236 -27.01 -14.16 13.53
C THR A 236 -26.10 -14.62 14.67
N ALA A 237 -26.64 -14.97 15.82
CA ALA A 237 -25.91 -15.60 16.91
C ALA A 237 -25.85 -17.12 16.70
N ILE A 238 -24.66 -17.68 16.88
CA ILE A 238 -24.50 -19.14 16.92
C ILE A 238 -24.84 -19.62 18.32
N THR A 239 -25.70 -20.63 18.42
CA THR A 239 -26.27 -21.08 19.70
C THR A 239 -25.88 -22.52 20.02
N GLU A 240 -25.71 -22.78 21.30
CA GLU A 240 -25.56 -24.11 21.84
C GLU A 240 -26.64 -24.32 22.95
N ASN A 241 -27.45 -25.34 22.84
CA ASN A 241 -28.60 -25.58 23.74
C ASN A 241 -29.56 -24.35 23.81
N GLY A 242 -29.80 -23.67 22.69
CA GLY A 242 -30.72 -22.56 22.59
C GLY A 242 -30.21 -21.24 23.19
N LYS A 243 -28.93 -21.16 23.56
CA LYS A 243 -28.30 -19.94 24.08
C LYS A 243 -27.13 -19.54 23.19
N PRO A 244 -26.85 -18.22 23.01
CA PRO A 244 -25.64 -17.78 22.31
C PRO A 244 -24.39 -18.43 22.91
N ILE A 245 -23.48 -18.90 22.04
CA ILE A 245 -22.21 -19.49 22.49
C ILE A 245 -21.41 -18.52 23.35
N ALA A 246 -21.33 -17.26 22.91
CA ALA A 246 -20.71 -16.19 23.68
C ALA A 246 -21.26 -14.81 23.26
N THR A 247 -21.22 -13.88 24.20
CA THR A 247 -21.49 -12.45 23.98
C THR A 247 -20.44 -11.63 24.72
N ILE A 248 -20.13 -10.45 24.20
CA ILE A 248 -19.13 -9.53 24.77
C ILE A 248 -19.66 -8.93 26.09
N LYS A 249 -18.87 -9.06 27.16
CA LYS A 249 -19.18 -8.61 28.52
C LYS A 249 -18.09 -7.70 29.07
N ASP A 250 -18.34 -7.10 30.21
CA ASP A 250 -17.33 -6.34 30.94
C ASP A 250 -16.12 -7.20 31.29
N ASN A 251 -14.95 -6.59 31.23
CA ASN A 251 -13.63 -7.18 31.41
C ASN A 251 -13.15 -8.13 30.29
N ASP A 252 -13.94 -8.37 29.26
CA ASP A 252 -13.48 -9.11 28.09
C ASP A 252 -12.45 -8.31 27.31
N THR A 253 -11.67 -9.01 26.52
CA THR A 253 -10.81 -8.39 25.50
C THR A 253 -11.46 -8.53 24.13
N VAL A 254 -11.51 -7.43 23.40
CA VAL A 254 -11.98 -7.37 22.01
C VAL A 254 -10.85 -6.96 21.10
N ILE A 255 -10.56 -7.75 20.06
CA ILE A 255 -9.59 -7.40 19.02
C ILE A 255 -10.31 -7.30 17.68
N PHE A 256 -10.28 -6.12 17.10
CA PHE A 256 -10.79 -5.87 15.75
C PHE A 256 -9.64 -5.98 14.73
N PHE A 257 -9.62 -7.04 13.92
CA PHE A 257 -8.50 -7.35 13.05
C PHE A 257 -8.55 -6.72 11.64
N ASN A 258 -9.47 -5.80 11.38
CA ASN A 258 -9.42 -4.96 10.18
C ASN A 258 -8.26 -3.97 10.27
N PHE A 259 -7.51 -3.81 9.18
CA PHE A 259 -6.41 -2.83 9.10
C PHE A 259 -6.80 -1.55 8.35
N ARG A 260 -7.90 -1.54 7.58
CA ARG A 260 -8.41 -0.35 6.91
C ARG A 260 -9.44 0.36 7.77
N PRO A 261 -9.27 1.70 8.03
CA PRO A 261 -10.04 2.42 9.05
C PRO A 261 -11.47 2.76 8.68
N ASP A 262 -11.75 3.08 7.40
CA ASP A 262 -12.97 3.79 6.97
C ASP A 262 -14.28 3.12 7.41
N ARG A 263 -14.35 1.79 7.37
CA ARG A 263 -15.53 1.00 7.78
C ARG A 263 -15.39 0.34 9.16
N ALA A 264 -14.31 0.66 9.88
CA ALA A 264 -14.11 0.15 11.23
C ALA A 264 -14.55 1.15 12.33
N ARG A 265 -14.65 2.43 11.97
CA ARG A 265 -14.88 3.52 12.93
C ARG A 265 -16.20 3.40 13.68
N GLU A 266 -17.31 3.15 12.97
CA GLU A 266 -18.64 3.23 13.56
C GLU A 266 -18.86 2.18 14.63
N ILE A 267 -18.59 0.89 14.34
CA ILE A 267 -18.74 -0.16 15.35
C ILE A 267 -17.72 0.00 16.49
N THR A 268 -16.53 0.54 16.23
CA THR A 268 -15.56 0.87 17.29
C THR A 268 -16.11 1.95 18.23
N ARG A 269 -16.76 2.99 17.69
CA ARG A 269 -17.39 4.04 18.50
C ARG A 269 -18.45 3.48 19.44
N THR A 270 -19.21 2.46 19.02
CA THR A 270 -20.22 1.84 19.89
C THR A 270 -19.64 1.24 21.17
N PHE A 271 -18.40 0.74 21.13
CA PHE A 271 -17.72 0.17 22.30
C PHE A 271 -16.89 1.20 23.08
N CYS A 272 -16.30 2.16 22.39
CA CYS A 272 -15.22 2.98 22.94
C CYS A 272 -15.64 4.40 23.35
N MET A 273 -16.64 5.02 22.69
CA MET A 273 -17.08 6.36 23.06
C MET A 273 -17.87 6.33 24.37
N ASP A 274 -17.59 7.26 25.30
CA ASP A 274 -18.37 7.39 26.52
C ASP A 274 -19.72 8.07 26.25
N ASP A 275 -19.75 9.03 25.35
CA ASP A 275 -20.88 9.88 24.93
C ASP A 275 -21.52 9.43 23.60
N PHE A 276 -21.56 8.12 23.35
CA PHE A 276 -22.15 7.57 22.13
C PHE A 276 -23.67 7.82 22.09
N ASP A 277 -24.14 8.38 20.97
CA ASP A 277 -25.53 8.82 20.75
C ASP A 277 -26.19 8.20 19.49
N GLY A 278 -25.54 7.28 18.81
CA GLY A 278 -26.07 6.68 17.57
C GLY A 278 -27.32 5.81 17.77
N PHE A 279 -27.43 5.11 18.91
CA PHE A 279 -28.59 4.33 19.35
C PHE A 279 -28.46 4.05 20.85
N ASP A 280 -29.55 3.60 21.47
CA ASP A 280 -29.53 3.21 22.89
C ASP A 280 -28.82 1.85 23.07
N ARG A 281 -27.55 1.89 23.44
CA ARG A 281 -26.73 0.69 23.75
C ARG A 281 -26.75 0.32 25.25
N GLY A 282 -27.45 1.11 26.08
CA GLY A 282 -27.33 1.05 27.53
C GLY A 282 -25.95 1.52 28.03
N ALA A 283 -25.48 0.99 29.13
CA ALA A 283 -24.15 1.29 29.64
C ALA A 283 -23.07 0.78 28.72
N ARG A 284 -22.00 1.59 28.51
CA ARG A 284 -20.81 1.17 27.75
C ARG A 284 -20.21 -0.08 28.41
N LYS A 285 -19.91 -1.09 27.59
CA LYS A 285 -19.16 -2.27 28.03
C LYS A 285 -17.73 -1.87 28.40
N ASN A 286 -17.28 -2.24 29.59
CA ASN A 286 -15.91 -1.99 30.04
C ASN A 286 -14.99 -3.12 29.53
N VAL A 287 -14.66 -3.08 28.25
CA VAL A 287 -13.80 -4.06 27.59
C VAL A 287 -12.40 -3.49 27.36
N LYS A 288 -11.40 -4.36 27.30
CA LYS A 288 -10.10 -4.01 26.71
C LYS A 288 -10.23 -4.11 25.21
N TYR A 289 -10.31 -2.94 24.56
CA TYR A 289 -10.55 -2.86 23.10
C TYR A 289 -9.26 -2.57 22.34
N ILE A 290 -8.95 -3.43 21.38
CA ILE A 290 -7.72 -3.33 20.57
C ILE A 290 -8.10 -3.26 19.09
N CYS A 291 -7.70 -2.15 18.45
CA CYS A 291 -7.77 -1.98 17.01
C CYS A 291 -6.49 -2.49 16.36
N PHE A 292 -6.56 -3.15 15.21
CA PHE A 292 -5.34 -3.49 14.49
C PHE A 292 -4.56 -2.25 14.09
N THR A 293 -5.22 -1.24 13.52
CA THR A 293 -4.60 0.03 13.16
C THR A 293 -5.32 1.20 13.83
N GLU A 294 -4.79 2.40 13.69
CA GLU A 294 -5.45 3.62 14.18
C GLU A 294 -6.66 3.95 13.30
N TYR A 295 -7.86 3.67 13.76
CA TYR A 295 -9.07 3.94 12.99
C TYR A 295 -9.50 5.41 13.06
N ASP A 296 -9.32 6.05 14.21
CA ASP A 296 -9.63 7.45 14.45
C ASP A 296 -8.99 7.88 15.78
N VAL A 297 -8.11 8.87 15.73
CA VAL A 297 -7.41 9.38 16.93
C VAL A 297 -8.34 9.98 17.99
N THR A 298 -9.56 10.37 17.59
CA THR A 298 -10.56 10.96 18.49
C THR A 298 -11.34 9.92 19.29
N ILE A 299 -11.28 8.64 18.92
CA ILE A 299 -11.95 7.57 19.66
C ILE A 299 -11.13 7.21 20.91
N PRO A 300 -11.68 7.40 22.13
CA PRO A 300 -11.01 7.05 23.38
C PRO A 300 -11.10 5.53 23.66
N ASN A 301 -10.61 5.11 24.83
CA ASN A 301 -10.81 3.77 25.41
C ASN A 301 -10.42 2.60 24.48
N LYS A 302 -9.40 2.80 23.64
CA LYS A 302 -8.85 1.77 22.73
C LYS A 302 -7.35 1.75 22.80
N GLU A 303 -6.79 0.61 22.40
CA GLU A 303 -5.37 0.45 22.09
C GLU A 303 -5.19 0.14 20.60
N VAL A 304 -3.99 0.37 20.07
CA VAL A 304 -3.65 0.13 18.66
C VAL A 304 -2.48 -0.83 18.59
N ALA A 305 -2.69 -1.97 17.92
CA ALA A 305 -1.67 -3.01 17.77
C ALA A 305 -0.57 -2.59 16.78
N PHE A 306 -0.94 -2.14 15.60
CA PHE A 306 -0.03 -1.74 14.52
C PHE A 306 -0.12 -0.23 14.32
N LYS A 307 0.68 0.52 15.09
CA LYS A 307 0.74 1.98 14.99
C LYS A 307 1.30 2.39 13.64
N LYS A 308 0.86 3.56 13.14
CA LYS A 308 1.41 4.14 11.92
C LYS A 308 2.92 4.35 12.09
N VAL A 309 3.69 3.85 11.12
CA VAL A 309 5.12 4.08 11.09
C VAL A 309 5.35 5.48 10.51
N GLU A 310 5.92 6.38 11.32
CA GLU A 310 6.38 7.68 10.83
C GLU A 310 7.63 7.49 10.00
N LEU A 311 7.62 8.01 8.78
CA LEU A 311 8.79 8.01 7.91
C LEU A 311 9.67 9.21 8.26
N LYS A 312 10.73 8.98 9.03
CA LYS A 312 11.75 9.99 9.38
C LYS A 312 12.95 9.86 8.47
N ASN A 313 13.67 10.95 8.28
CA ASN A 313 14.82 11.03 7.40
C ASN A 313 14.50 10.55 5.97
N THR A 314 13.37 11.01 5.42
CA THR A 314 13.13 10.92 3.99
C THR A 314 14.20 11.73 3.24
N PHE A 315 14.40 11.46 1.96
CA PHE A 315 15.48 12.15 1.22
C PHE A 315 15.35 13.67 1.26
N GLY A 316 14.13 14.21 1.15
CA GLY A 316 13.88 15.63 1.27
C GLY A 316 14.27 16.23 2.62
N GLU A 317 13.92 15.53 3.71
CA GLU A 317 14.31 15.92 5.08
C GLU A 317 15.83 15.82 5.28
N TYR A 318 16.44 14.76 4.76
CA TYR A 318 17.87 14.53 4.85
C TYR A 318 18.68 15.64 4.14
N LEU A 319 18.28 16.02 2.93
CA LEU A 319 18.88 17.14 2.19
C LEU A 319 18.71 18.47 2.94
N ALA A 320 17.51 18.72 3.48
CA ALA A 320 17.22 19.93 4.26
C ALA A 320 18.08 20.01 5.54
N ALA A 321 18.31 18.90 6.22
CA ALA A 321 19.18 18.83 7.42
C ALA A 321 20.65 19.11 7.10
N HIS A 322 21.07 18.94 5.84
CA HIS A 322 22.43 19.24 5.37
C HIS A 322 22.52 20.58 4.61
N ASP A 323 21.51 21.45 4.76
CA ASP A 323 21.43 22.76 4.09
C ASP A 323 21.56 22.69 2.55
N MET A 324 21.16 21.55 1.95
CA MET A 324 21.19 21.33 0.51
C MET A 324 19.91 21.84 -0.17
N THR A 325 20.05 22.26 -1.40
CA THR A 325 18.93 22.75 -2.22
C THR A 325 18.43 21.67 -3.16
N GLN A 326 17.12 21.59 -3.35
CA GLN A 326 16.50 20.58 -4.16
C GLN A 326 15.35 21.13 -5.01
N ALA A 327 15.14 20.57 -6.19
CA ALA A 327 14.00 20.89 -7.05
C ALA A 327 13.13 19.64 -7.30
N ARG A 328 11.81 19.83 -7.31
CA ARG A 328 10.81 18.82 -7.67
C ARG A 328 10.10 19.30 -8.92
N ILE A 329 10.16 18.52 -10.01
CA ILE A 329 9.65 18.92 -11.31
C ILE A 329 8.73 17.83 -11.84
N ALA A 330 7.49 18.18 -12.14
CA ALA A 330 6.54 17.31 -12.82
C ALA A 330 5.37 18.12 -13.41
N GLU A 331 4.63 17.49 -14.32
CA GLU A 331 3.33 17.99 -14.71
C GLU A 331 2.24 17.57 -13.71
N THR A 332 1.03 18.15 -13.80
CA THR A 332 -0.06 18.04 -12.81
C THR A 332 -0.32 16.60 -12.37
N GLU A 333 -0.38 15.65 -13.31
CA GLU A 333 -0.72 14.24 -13.03
C GLU A 333 0.29 13.56 -12.08
N LYS A 334 1.54 13.98 -12.10
CA LYS A 334 2.61 13.36 -11.30
C LYS A 334 3.25 14.32 -10.29
N TYR A 335 2.68 15.51 -10.12
CA TYR A 335 3.19 16.50 -9.16
C TYR A 335 3.16 16.00 -7.70
N ALA A 336 2.05 15.41 -7.28
CA ALA A 336 1.92 14.84 -5.94
C ALA A 336 2.92 13.69 -5.70
N HIS A 337 3.29 12.95 -6.75
CA HIS A 337 4.22 11.83 -6.64
C HIS A 337 5.65 12.30 -6.31
N VAL A 338 6.15 13.33 -6.98
CA VAL A 338 7.49 13.89 -6.70
C VAL A 338 7.53 14.81 -5.46
N THR A 339 6.39 15.15 -4.87
CA THR A 339 6.25 16.00 -3.68
C THR A 339 5.73 15.23 -2.49
N PHE A 340 4.42 15.13 -2.31
CA PHE A 340 3.75 14.52 -1.17
C PHE A 340 4.21 13.06 -0.93
N PHE A 341 4.11 12.18 -1.94
CA PHE A 341 4.47 10.78 -1.77
C PHE A 341 5.98 10.60 -1.58
N PHE A 342 6.79 11.29 -2.35
CA PHE A 342 8.26 11.24 -2.21
C PHE A 342 8.73 11.77 -0.86
N ASN A 343 8.01 12.73 -0.25
CA ASN A 343 8.25 13.26 1.09
C ASN A 343 7.60 12.43 2.21
N GLY A 344 7.23 11.18 1.95
CA GLY A 344 6.69 10.30 3.00
C GLY A 344 5.27 10.63 3.46
N GLY A 345 4.47 11.31 2.62
CA GLY A 345 3.10 11.72 2.93
C GLY A 345 3.03 13.06 3.67
N VAL A 346 4.05 13.90 3.51
CA VAL A 346 4.09 15.26 4.05
C VAL A 346 3.90 16.27 2.92
N GLU A 347 2.87 17.14 3.04
CA GLU A 347 2.54 18.13 2.01
C GLU A 347 3.49 19.34 2.04
N GLU A 348 3.90 19.77 3.23
CA GLU A 348 4.78 20.94 3.40
C GLU A 348 6.14 20.72 2.74
N PRO A 349 6.64 21.68 1.94
CA PRO A 349 7.96 21.60 1.35
C PRO A 349 9.06 21.57 2.41
N ASN A 350 10.09 20.77 2.18
CA ASN A 350 11.28 20.81 3.02
C ASN A 350 12.07 22.11 2.85
N LYS A 351 12.87 22.47 3.83
CA LYS A 351 13.77 23.63 3.69
C LYS A 351 14.67 23.44 2.46
N GLY A 352 14.71 24.44 1.58
CA GLY A 352 15.50 24.39 0.35
C GLY A 352 14.86 23.60 -0.81
N GLU A 353 13.59 23.21 -0.68
CA GLU A 353 12.81 22.51 -1.70
C GLU A 353 12.01 23.50 -2.55
N ASP A 354 12.38 23.64 -3.81
CA ASP A 354 11.60 24.37 -4.82
C ASP A 354 10.72 23.37 -5.60
N ARG A 355 9.48 23.76 -5.86
CA ARG A 355 8.49 22.96 -6.61
C ARG A 355 8.16 23.63 -7.92
N ILE A 356 8.39 22.95 -9.03
CA ILE A 356 8.16 23.42 -10.39
C ILE A 356 7.06 22.57 -11.01
N LEU A 357 5.84 23.09 -10.95
CA LEU A 357 4.66 22.45 -11.54
C LEU A 357 4.44 22.96 -12.95
N VAL A 358 4.30 22.05 -13.90
CA VAL A 358 3.79 22.28 -15.26
C VAL A 358 2.36 21.78 -15.35
N LYS A 359 1.46 22.52 -15.97
CA LYS A 359 0.08 22.07 -16.10
C LYS A 359 -0.04 21.01 -17.18
N SER A 360 -0.70 19.88 -16.86
CA SER A 360 -1.05 18.86 -17.85
C SER A 360 -2.07 19.42 -18.87
N PRO A 361 -2.08 18.93 -20.11
CA PRO A 361 -3.02 19.39 -21.13
C PRO A 361 -4.46 19.03 -20.75
N LYS A 362 -5.40 19.92 -21.12
CA LYS A 362 -6.82 19.73 -20.84
C LYS A 362 -7.49 18.93 -21.96
N VAL A 363 -7.20 17.65 -22.04
CA VAL A 363 -7.81 16.70 -22.99
C VAL A 363 -8.64 15.66 -22.23
N ALA A 364 -9.57 15.00 -22.93
CA ALA A 364 -10.41 13.98 -22.29
C ALA A 364 -9.60 12.74 -21.89
N THR A 365 -8.71 12.31 -22.77
CA THR A 365 -7.76 11.20 -22.56
C THR A 365 -6.43 11.56 -23.21
N TYR A 366 -5.32 11.05 -22.68
CA TYR A 366 -3.99 11.47 -23.12
C TYR A 366 -3.50 10.85 -24.43
N ASP A 367 -4.22 9.87 -24.98
CA ASP A 367 -4.01 9.41 -26.36
C ASP A 367 -4.29 10.50 -27.41
N LEU A 368 -5.10 11.51 -27.06
CA LEU A 368 -5.38 12.67 -27.93
C LEU A 368 -4.20 13.65 -27.97
N GLN A 369 -3.32 13.64 -26.98
CA GLN A 369 -2.11 14.46 -26.91
C GLN A 369 -1.00 13.68 -26.17
N PRO A 370 -0.35 12.69 -26.84
CA PRO A 370 0.61 11.79 -26.19
C PRO A 370 1.88 12.47 -25.67
N GLU A 371 2.29 13.59 -26.27
CA GLU A 371 3.40 14.39 -25.78
C GLU A 371 3.11 15.04 -24.42
N MET A 372 1.82 15.14 -24.05
CA MET A 372 1.38 15.78 -22.81
C MET A 372 2.09 17.12 -22.59
N SER A 373 2.68 17.36 -21.42
CA SER A 373 3.49 18.55 -21.16
C SER A 373 4.99 18.24 -21.06
N ALA A 374 5.43 17.06 -21.51
CA ALA A 374 6.83 16.65 -21.41
C ALA A 374 7.83 17.65 -22.05
N PRO A 375 7.56 18.30 -23.20
CA PRO A 375 8.48 19.32 -23.73
C PRO A 375 8.69 20.50 -22.78
N GLU A 376 7.64 21.02 -22.15
CA GLU A 376 7.76 22.12 -21.19
C GLU A 376 8.44 21.65 -19.89
N VAL A 377 8.12 20.47 -19.40
CA VAL A 377 8.81 19.84 -18.25
C VAL A 377 10.30 19.70 -18.54
N CYS A 378 10.66 19.26 -19.74
CA CYS A 378 12.04 19.14 -20.20
C CYS A 378 12.76 20.49 -20.21
N ASP A 379 12.12 21.55 -20.73
CA ASP A 379 12.70 22.90 -20.77
C ASP A 379 12.96 23.41 -19.34
N LYS A 380 12.02 23.20 -18.40
CA LYS A 380 12.20 23.55 -16.99
C LYS A 380 13.32 22.73 -16.34
N LEU A 381 13.40 21.44 -16.64
CA LEU A 381 14.48 20.57 -16.16
C LEU A 381 15.85 21.04 -16.65
N CYS A 382 16.01 21.28 -17.96
CA CYS A 382 17.25 21.76 -18.54
C CYS A 382 17.68 23.12 -17.96
N ALA A 383 16.71 24.03 -17.76
CA ALA A 383 16.97 25.32 -17.11
C ALA A 383 17.41 25.13 -15.65
N ALA A 384 16.77 24.23 -14.90
CA ALA A 384 17.14 23.94 -13.51
C ALA A 384 18.56 23.34 -13.43
N ILE A 385 18.92 22.41 -14.32
CA ILE A 385 20.26 21.83 -14.40
C ILE A 385 21.31 22.92 -14.68
N ARG A 386 21.11 23.72 -15.73
CA ARG A 386 22.05 24.77 -16.13
C ARG A 386 22.14 25.93 -15.13
N SER A 387 21.15 26.10 -14.28
CA SER A 387 21.17 27.15 -13.24
C SER A 387 22.23 26.94 -12.18
N GLU A 388 22.73 25.71 -12.04
CA GLU A 388 23.66 25.30 -10.97
C GLU A 388 23.18 25.71 -9.55
N LYS A 389 21.87 25.93 -9.39
CA LYS A 389 21.25 26.32 -8.12
C LYS A 389 21.05 25.14 -7.19
N TYR A 390 20.73 23.97 -7.75
CA TYR A 390 20.28 22.81 -7.00
C TYR A 390 21.38 21.78 -6.82
N ASP A 391 21.46 21.20 -5.62
CA ASP A 391 22.30 20.04 -5.34
C ASP A 391 21.64 18.75 -5.87
N VAL A 392 20.29 18.69 -5.76
CA VAL A 392 19.48 17.56 -6.21
C VAL A 392 18.29 18.04 -7.03
N ILE A 393 17.98 17.33 -8.12
CA ILE A 393 16.78 17.56 -8.92
C ILE A 393 16.04 16.24 -9.07
N ILE A 394 14.76 16.21 -8.73
CA ILE A 394 13.87 15.05 -8.88
C ILE A 394 12.80 15.40 -9.89
N ILE A 395 12.71 14.62 -10.96
CA ILE A 395 11.83 14.88 -12.11
C ILE A 395 11.06 13.61 -12.47
N ASN A 396 9.80 13.77 -12.85
CA ASN A 396 8.96 12.72 -13.38
C ASN A 396 8.39 13.11 -14.75
N PHE A 397 8.58 12.23 -15.74
CA PHE A 397 7.88 12.25 -17.02
C PHE A 397 6.69 11.32 -16.98
N ALA A 398 5.47 11.86 -17.05
CA ALA A 398 4.22 11.15 -16.86
C ALA A 398 3.77 10.29 -18.06
N ASN A 399 4.32 10.53 -19.23
CA ASN A 399 3.76 10.10 -20.50
C ASN A 399 3.60 8.57 -20.66
N PRO A 400 4.61 7.72 -20.38
CA PRO A 400 4.47 6.28 -20.60
C PRO A 400 3.32 5.67 -19.78
N ASP A 401 3.12 6.14 -18.55
CA ASP A 401 2.04 5.68 -17.69
C ASP A 401 0.69 6.22 -18.12
N MET A 402 0.55 7.55 -18.20
CA MET A 402 -0.73 8.20 -18.44
C MET A 402 -1.32 7.85 -19.82
N VAL A 403 -0.47 7.76 -20.84
CA VAL A 403 -0.90 7.34 -22.18
C VAL A 403 -1.08 5.82 -22.24
N GLY A 404 -0.24 5.07 -21.55
CA GLY A 404 -0.37 3.61 -21.42
C GLY A 404 -1.74 3.18 -20.88
N HIS A 405 -2.28 3.89 -19.91
CA HIS A 405 -3.61 3.65 -19.35
C HIS A 405 -4.76 3.75 -20.37
N THR A 406 -4.54 4.41 -21.50
CA THR A 406 -5.55 4.49 -22.57
C THR A 406 -5.63 3.20 -23.40
N GLY A 407 -4.60 2.35 -23.37
CA GLY A 407 -4.50 1.14 -24.20
C GLY A 407 -4.30 1.41 -25.69
N VAL A 408 -4.06 2.66 -26.10
CA VAL A 408 -3.88 3.06 -27.49
C VAL A 408 -2.40 2.95 -27.87
N GLN A 409 -2.04 1.87 -28.54
CA GLN A 409 -0.65 1.48 -28.87
C GLN A 409 0.14 2.59 -29.56
N GLU A 410 -0.43 3.19 -30.63
CA GLU A 410 0.25 4.23 -31.42
C GLU A 410 0.51 5.50 -30.59
N ALA A 411 -0.41 5.86 -29.72
CA ALA A 411 -0.27 6.99 -28.82
C ALA A 411 0.82 6.71 -27.75
N ALA A 412 0.84 5.52 -27.19
CA ALA A 412 1.85 5.11 -26.22
C ALA A 412 3.27 5.09 -26.84
N ILE A 413 3.41 4.61 -28.09
CA ILE A 413 4.67 4.70 -28.83
C ILE A 413 5.11 6.17 -28.95
N LYS A 414 4.21 7.06 -29.36
CA LYS A 414 4.52 8.50 -29.50
C LYS A 414 4.90 9.13 -28.16
N ALA A 415 4.24 8.75 -27.08
CA ALA A 415 4.56 9.19 -25.73
C ALA A 415 5.99 8.80 -25.32
N VAL A 416 6.37 7.54 -25.54
CA VAL A 416 7.72 7.01 -25.27
C VAL A 416 8.79 7.71 -26.11
N GLU A 417 8.53 7.92 -27.41
CA GLU A 417 9.46 8.66 -28.31
C GLU A 417 9.66 10.11 -27.86
N THR A 418 8.58 10.78 -27.40
CA THR A 418 8.68 12.15 -26.86
C THR A 418 9.55 12.20 -25.62
N VAL A 419 9.41 11.21 -24.72
CA VAL A 419 10.25 11.12 -23.52
C VAL A 419 11.70 10.84 -23.88
N ASP A 420 11.99 9.99 -24.86
CA ASP A 420 13.35 9.72 -25.34
C ASP A 420 14.06 11.03 -25.79
N GLU A 421 13.36 11.88 -26.58
CA GLU A 421 13.88 13.18 -26.98
C GLU A 421 14.18 14.08 -25.77
N CYS A 422 13.29 14.10 -24.79
CA CYS A 422 13.46 14.87 -23.55
C CYS A 422 14.67 14.37 -22.73
N VAL A 423 14.83 13.07 -22.60
CA VAL A 423 16.00 12.46 -21.94
C VAL A 423 17.29 12.90 -22.60
N GLY A 424 17.35 12.92 -23.94
CA GLY A 424 18.50 13.38 -24.68
C GLY A 424 18.90 14.81 -24.35
N LYS A 425 17.95 15.76 -24.40
CA LYS A 425 18.18 17.16 -24.05
C LYS A 425 18.64 17.33 -22.59
N ALA A 426 18.05 16.58 -21.66
CA ALA A 426 18.42 16.63 -20.25
C ALA A 426 19.85 16.09 -20.01
N VAL A 427 20.24 15.02 -20.68
CA VAL A 427 21.60 14.45 -20.60
C VAL A 427 22.64 15.42 -21.19
N GLU A 428 22.33 16.10 -22.29
CA GLU A 428 23.19 17.16 -22.83
C GLU A 428 23.38 18.30 -21.82
N ALA A 429 22.29 18.83 -21.27
CA ALA A 429 22.34 19.89 -20.25
C ALA A 429 23.15 19.45 -19.01
N LEU A 430 23.00 18.19 -18.61
CA LEU A 430 23.72 17.63 -17.46
C LEU A 430 25.23 17.59 -17.70
N LYS A 431 25.67 17.19 -18.90
CA LYS A 431 27.09 17.12 -19.29
C LYS A 431 27.74 18.51 -19.33
N GLU A 432 26.98 19.54 -19.72
CA GLU A 432 27.47 20.93 -19.74
C GLU A 432 27.93 21.43 -18.36
N VAL A 433 27.30 20.93 -17.28
CA VAL A 433 27.61 21.32 -15.89
C VAL A 433 28.33 20.21 -15.11
N ASP A 434 28.79 19.16 -15.77
CA ASP A 434 29.47 18.00 -15.17
C ASP A 434 28.64 17.36 -14.02
N GLY A 435 27.31 17.37 -14.18
CA GLY A 435 26.38 16.74 -13.23
C GLY A 435 26.31 15.21 -13.43
N GLN A 436 25.61 14.53 -12.54
CA GLN A 436 25.36 13.07 -12.61
C GLN A 436 23.86 12.78 -12.53
N MET A 437 23.41 11.66 -13.13
CA MET A 437 22.00 11.33 -13.20
C MET A 437 21.76 9.84 -12.97
N PHE A 438 20.70 9.54 -12.23
CA PHE A 438 20.12 8.20 -12.14
C PHE A 438 18.76 8.21 -12.83
N ILE A 439 18.58 7.38 -13.85
CA ILE A 439 17.31 7.22 -14.58
C ILE A 439 16.66 5.92 -14.13
N CYS A 440 15.38 5.98 -13.78
CA CYS A 440 14.57 4.81 -13.41
C CYS A 440 13.13 4.96 -13.89
N ALA A 441 12.34 3.94 -13.68
CA ALA A 441 10.87 4.03 -13.63
C ALA A 441 10.38 3.56 -12.27
N ASP A 442 9.16 3.91 -11.91
CA ASP A 442 8.54 3.57 -10.63
C ASP A 442 7.67 2.30 -10.70
N HIS A 443 7.22 1.92 -11.89
CA HIS A 443 6.54 0.67 -12.24
C HIS A 443 6.49 0.50 -13.76
N GLY A 444 5.99 -0.63 -14.25
CA GLY A 444 5.70 -0.86 -15.66
C GLY A 444 4.25 -0.52 -16.03
N ASN A 445 4.03 -0.13 -17.29
CA ASN A 445 2.74 0.09 -17.93
C ASN A 445 2.87 0.00 -19.46
N ALA A 446 3.62 0.92 -20.09
CA ALA A 446 3.68 1.08 -21.55
C ALA A 446 4.34 -0.10 -22.28
N GLU A 447 5.09 -0.94 -21.60
CA GLU A 447 5.73 -2.13 -22.17
C GLU A 447 4.79 -3.32 -22.34
N GLN A 448 3.51 -3.19 -21.87
CA GLN A 448 2.50 -4.22 -22.07
C GLN A 448 1.11 -3.62 -22.13
N LEU A 449 0.56 -3.46 -23.32
CA LEU A 449 -0.77 -2.89 -23.60
C LEU A 449 -1.78 -3.94 -24.09
N ILE A 450 -1.41 -5.20 -24.03
CA ILE A 450 -2.29 -6.34 -24.31
C ILE A 450 -2.17 -7.41 -23.23
N ASP A 451 -3.25 -8.09 -22.97
CA ASP A 451 -3.26 -9.34 -22.23
C ASP A 451 -2.81 -10.47 -23.16
N TYR A 452 -1.68 -11.10 -22.87
CA TYR A 452 -1.10 -12.13 -23.73
C TYR A 452 -1.89 -13.45 -23.77
N GLU A 453 -2.81 -13.68 -22.82
CA GLU A 453 -3.66 -14.86 -22.82
C GLU A 453 -4.92 -14.65 -23.64
N THR A 454 -5.54 -13.49 -23.52
CA THR A 454 -6.82 -13.18 -24.14
C THR A 454 -6.72 -12.33 -25.40
N GLY A 455 -5.60 -11.62 -25.61
CA GLY A 455 -5.44 -10.62 -26.65
C GLY A 455 -6.23 -9.32 -26.42
N ALA A 456 -6.88 -9.18 -25.29
CA ALA A 456 -7.64 -7.98 -24.95
C ALA A 456 -6.71 -6.80 -24.60
N PRO A 457 -7.15 -5.54 -24.75
CA PRO A 457 -6.40 -4.39 -24.27
C PRO A 457 -6.07 -4.51 -22.77
N TRP A 458 -4.81 -4.23 -22.42
CA TRP A 458 -4.35 -4.14 -21.05
C TRP A 458 -4.05 -2.70 -20.70
N THR A 459 -4.73 -2.14 -19.74
CA THR A 459 -4.63 -0.73 -19.33
C THR A 459 -4.17 -0.55 -17.89
N ALA A 460 -3.84 -1.65 -17.22
CA ALA A 460 -3.31 -1.66 -15.85
C ALA A 460 -1.77 -1.64 -15.87
N HIS A 461 -1.19 -1.41 -14.70
CA HIS A 461 0.25 -1.58 -14.50
C HIS A 461 0.69 -3.03 -14.70
N THR A 462 1.99 -3.27 -14.67
CA THR A 462 2.57 -4.60 -14.82
C THR A 462 3.48 -4.94 -13.64
N THR A 463 3.88 -6.21 -13.56
CA THR A 463 4.92 -6.67 -12.63
C THR A 463 6.30 -6.74 -13.29
N ASN A 464 6.44 -6.24 -14.52
CA ASN A 464 7.70 -6.25 -15.24
C ASN A 464 8.76 -5.39 -14.54
N PRO A 465 10.06 -5.72 -14.68
CA PRO A 465 11.13 -4.90 -14.13
C PRO A 465 11.22 -3.54 -14.83
N VAL A 466 11.91 -2.62 -14.20
CA VAL A 466 12.13 -1.25 -14.69
C VAL A 466 13.62 -1.00 -14.94
N PRO A 467 13.99 -0.01 -15.80
CA PRO A 467 15.39 0.32 -16.05
C PRO A 467 15.99 1.08 -14.85
N PHE A 468 17.24 0.75 -14.51
CA PHE A 468 18.12 1.52 -13.64
C PHE A 468 19.38 1.86 -14.42
N ILE A 469 19.60 3.14 -14.73
CA ILE A 469 20.71 3.62 -15.57
C ILE A 469 21.47 4.71 -14.82
N LEU A 470 22.79 4.58 -14.69
CA LEU A 470 23.66 5.56 -14.04
C LEU A 470 24.45 6.34 -15.11
N VAL A 471 24.10 7.61 -15.30
CA VAL A 471 24.64 8.48 -16.36
C VAL A 471 25.62 9.49 -15.81
N ASN A 472 26.78 9.62 -16.46
CA ASN A 472 27.81 10.63 -16.19
C ASN A 472 28.33 10.66 -14.74
N ALA A 473 28.30 9.51 -14.07
CA ALA A 473 28.92 9.32 -12.76
C ALA A 473 30.39 8.92 -12.86
N ASP A 474 31.11 8.84 -11.72
CA ASP A 474 32.50 8.36 -11.70
C ASP A 474 32.59 6.99 -12.38
N PRO A 475 33.44 6.83 -13.41
CA PRO A 475 33.56 5.61 -14.22
C PRO A 475 34.05 4.38 -13.43
N LYS A 476 34.55 4.56 -12.20
CA LYS A 476 34.88 3.44 -11.30
C LYS A 476 33.64 2.65 -10.87
N TYR A 477 32.45 3.24 -10.95
CA TYR A 477 31.23 2.58 -10.50
C TYR A 477 30.54 1.80 -11.63
N THR A 478 29.93 0.68 -11.24
CA THR A 478 28.89 -0.01 -11.97
C THR A 478 27.69 -0.25 -11.02
N LEU A 479 26.60 -0.87 -11.51
CA LEU A 479 25.42 -1.17 -10.73
C LEU A 479 25.33 -2.66 -10.42
N ARG A 480 24.94 -3.03 -9.20
CA ARG A 480 24.59 -4.40 -8.82
C ARG A 480 23.21 -4.78 -9.31
N GLU A 481 23.03 -6.04 -9.64
CA GLU A 481 21.74 -6.65 -9.99
C GLU A 481 20.80 -6.79 -8.77
N ASN A 482 19.54 -7.11 -9.05
CA ASN A 482 18.51 -7.42 -8.07
C ASN A 482 18.22 -6.29 -7.07
N GLY A 483 18.36 -5.04 -7.52
CA GLY A 483 17.95 -3.87 -6.75
C GLY A 483 16.45 -3.59 -6.83
N CYS A 484 15.97 -2.74 -5.95
CA CYS A 484 14.59 -2.25 -5.92
C CYS A 484 14.54 -0.72 -5.76
N LEU A 485 13.34 -0.15 -5.82
CA LEU A 485 13.16 1.31 -5.75
C LEU A 485 13.69 1.93 -4.45
N ALA A 486 13.64 1.19 -3.33
CA ALA A 486 14.17 1.63 -2.04
C ALA A 486 15.71 1.81 -2.03
N ASP A 487 16.42 1.24 -2.99
CA ASP A 487 17.88 1.29 -3.11
C ASP A 487 18.37 2.56 -3.85
N ILE A 488 17.47 3.27 -4.55
CA ILE A 488 17.82 4.40 -5.41
C ILE A 488 18.37 5.57 -4.59
N VAL A 489 17.65 6.04 -3.58
CA VAL A 489 18.12 7.17 -2.77
C VAL A 489 19.39 6.85 -1.99
N PRO A 490 19.57 5.69 -1.35
CA PRO A 490 20.88 5.25 -0.85
C PRO A 490 22.01 5.33 -1.88
N THR A 491 21.71 5.01 -3.14
CA THR A 491 22.67 5.15 -4.26
C THR A 491 23.03 6.62 -4.52
N LEU A 492 22.02 7.51 -4.57
CA LEU A 492 22.25 8.95 -4.77
C LEU A 492 23.08 9.55 -3.62
N ILE A 493 22.79 9.19 -2.38
CA ILE A 493 23.51 9.64 -1.19
C ILE A 493 25.00 9.25 -1.30
N GLN A 494 25.30 8.00 -1.69
CA GLN A 494 26.67 7.55 -1.90
C GLN A 494 27.35 8.29 -3.08
N LEU A 495 26.64 8.53 -4.19
CA LEU A 495 27.14 9.31 -5.33
C LEU A 495 27.52 10.74 -4.92
N MET A 496 26.80 11.31 -3.97
CA MET A 496 27.05 12.65 -3.42
C MET A 496 28.16 12.64 -2.35
N GLY A 497 28.74 11.48 -2.03
CA GLY A 497 29.79 11.32 -1.01
C GLY A 497 29.28 11.57 0.41
N MET A 498 28.00 11.34 0.68
CA MET A 498 27.35 11.54 1.97
C MET A 498 27.14 10.21 2.70
N GLU A 499 26.93 10.28 4.02
CA GLU A 499 26.66 9.12 4.85
C GLU A 499 25.15 8.79 4.83
N GLN A 500 24.80 7.52 4.62
CA GLN A 500 23.41 7.08 4.61
C GLN A 500 22.83 7.09 6.03
N PRO A 501 21.65 7.74 6.27
CA PRO A 501 21.02 7.71 7.58
C PRO A 501 20.51 6.31 7.94
N ALA A 502 20.53 5.98 9.23
CA ALA A 502 20.20 4.64 9.73
C ALA A 502 18.76 4.20 9.41
N GLU A 503 17.85 5.14 9.28
CA GLU A 503 16.45 4.88 8.93
C GLU A 503 16.28 4.41 7.49
N MET A 504 17.20 4.73 6.59
CA MET A 504 17.20 4.21 5.23
C MET A 504 17.82 2.82 5.21
N THR A 505 17.00 1.80 5.05
CA THR A 505 17.43 0.39 5.04
C THR A 505 17.73 -0.16 3.65
N GLY A 506 17.44 0.62 2.60
CA GLY A 506 17.84 0.33 1.22
C GLY A 506 19.37 0.25 1.12
N LYS A 507 19.85 -0.47 0.13
CA LYS A 507 21.29 -0.70 -0.09
C LYS A 507 21.71 -0.05 -1.39
N SER A 508 22.76 0.77 -1.34
CA SER A 508 23.30 1.37 -2.57
C SER A 508 23.51 0.32 -3.67
N LEU A 509 23.20 0.70 -4.88
CA LEU A 509 23.41 -0.11 -6.10
C LEU A 509 24.84 -0.01 -6.64
N LEU A 510 25.63 0.93 -6.13
CA LEU A 510 27.00 1.15 -6.62
C LEU A 510 27.95 0.00 -6.22
N VAL A 511 28.68 -0.46 -7.21
CA VAL A 511 29.79 -1.43 -7.05
C VAL A 511 31.02 -0.85 -7.72
N GLU A 512 32.16 -0.86 -7.05
CA GLU A 512 33.44 -0.51 -7.68
C GLU A 512 33.88 -1.64 -8.62
N LYS A 513 34.31 -1.25 -9.85
CA LYS A 513 34.82 -2.18 -10.87
C LYS A 513 36.15 -2.78 -10.46
#